data_32e0720d5ea0a30c428ec4f1b128c74a
#
_entry.id   32e0720d5ea0a30c428ec4f1b128c74a
#
_cell.length_a   1.000
_cell.length_b   1.000
_cell.length_c   1.000
_cell.angle_alpha   90.00
_cell.angle_beta   90.00
_cell.angle_gamma   90.00
#
_symmetry.space_group_name_H-M   'P 1'
#
loop_
_entity.id
_entity.type
_entity.pdbx_description
1 polymer ?
#
loop_
_entity_poly.entity_id
_entity_poly.type
_entity_poly.pdbx_seq_one_letter_code
_entity_poly.pdbx_strand_id
1 'polypeptide(L)'
;MLGLMMEKPLLVGSLLEHAEQLHPHQQVVSKMSDGSVVAHSYKELGRRTRQLANALLALGIKPGDRVATLAWNTHRHLELYYACAGIGAVCHTINPRLHPDQLTYIIEHAEDALLFFDVDLAGLAAKLSGARAGVLRWVALGTQAESEKTDLPGCLPYETLLSAQSDQLSWPDLDERSACSLCYTSGTTGKPKGVLYSHRSTVLHALVAALPDCAALSTHSVVMPAVPMFHVSAWGMPYAALL
;
A
#
# COMPACT_ATOMS: atom_id res chain seq x y z
N MET A 1 -19.82 34.04 -4.23
CA MET A 1 -19.53 33.43 -5.56
C MET A 1 -18.38 32.45 -5.38
N LEU A 2 -18.54 31.19 -5.82
CA LEU A 2 -17.47 30.19 -5.80
C LEU A 2 -16.62 30.30 -7.08
N GLY A 3 -15.35 29.92 -7.00
CA GLY A 3 -14.50 29.74 -8.18
C GLY A 3 -14.98 28.54 -9.00
N LEU A 4 -14.67 28.52 -10.30
CA LEU A 4 -15.12 27.49 -11.23
C LEU A 4 -13.99 26.51 -11.62
N MET A 5 -12.83 26.61 -10.98
CA MET A 5 -11.65 25.80 -11.30
C MET A 5 -11.27 24.93 -10.11
N MET A 6 -10.73 23.73 -10.41
CA MET A 6 -10.13 22.81 -9.44
C MET A 6 -11.10 22.29 -8.37
N GLU A 7 -12.30 21.90 -8.77
CA GLU A 7 -13.26 21.23 -7.89
C GLU A 7 -12.97 19.72 -7.69
N LYS A 8 -12.03 19.16 -8.46
CA LYS A 8 -11.65 17.75 -8.31
C LYS A 8 -11.01 17.53 -6.93
N PRO A 9 -11.49 16.55 -6.14
CA PRO A 9 -10.95 16.27 -4.81
C PRO A 9 -9.49 15.77 -4.88
N LEU A 10 -8.70 16.09 -3.86
CA LEU A 10 -7.30 15.67 -3.73
C LEU A 10 -7.24 14.20 -3.28
N LEU A 11 -7.39 13.28 -4.20
CA LEU A 11 -7.34 11.83 -3.96
C LEU A 11 -5.96 11.26 -4.32
N VAL A 12 -5.47 10.32 -3.50
CA VAL A 12 -4.19 9.63 -3.75
C VAL A 12 -4.18 8.93 -5.11
N GLY A 13 -5.32 8.36 -5.54
CA GLY A 13 -5.45 7.72 -6.85
C GLY A 13 -5.09 8.65 -8.02
N SER A 14 -5.32 9.96 -7.88
CA SER A 14 -5.00 10.92 -8.94
C SER A 14 -3.50 11.05 -9.24
N LEU A 15 -2.63 10.72 -8.27
CA LEU A 15 -1.17 10.70 -8.47
C LEU A 15 -0.77 9.55 -9.39
N LEU A 16 -1.38 8.38 -9.21
CA LEU A 16 -1.16 7.22 -10.07
C LEU A 16 -1.70 7.46 -11.48
N GLU A 17 -2.91 8.03 -11.58
CA GLU A 17 -3.50 8.42 -12.87
C GLU A 17 -2.59 9.40 -13.62
N HIS A 18 -2.05 10.40 -12.92
CA HIS A 18 -1.06 11.34 -13.48
C HIS A 18 0.15 10.61 -14.05
N ALA A 19 0.78 9.76 -13.24
CA ALA A 19 1.95 9.00 -13.64
C ALA A 19 1.66 8.08 -14.84
N GLU A 20 0.52 7.38 -14.84
CA GLU A 20 0.11 6.47 -15.91
C GLU A 20 -0.14 7.20 -17.23
N GLN A 21 -0.76 8.38 -17.18
CA GLN A 21 -1.14 9.15 -18.37
C GLN A 21 0.02 9.95 -18.97
N LEU A 22 0.81 10.60 -18.13
CA LEU A 22 1.87 11.50 -18.60
C LEU A 22 3.24 10.84 -18.69
N HIS A 23 3.48 9.80 -17.89
CA HIS A 23 4.76 9.11 -17.79
C HIS A 23 4.64 7.58 -17.92
N PRO A 24 3.86 7.03 -18.89
CA PRO A 24 3.51 5.62 -18.96
C PRO A 24 4.71 4.67 -19.06
N HIS A 25 5.85 5.14 -19.55
CA HIS A 25 7.07 4.36 -19.79
C HIS A 25 8.09 4.46 -18.64
N GLN A 26 7.92 5.37 -17.69
CA GLN A 26 8.75 5.42 -16.49
C GLN A 26 8.56 4.15 -15.67
N GLN A 27 9.58 3.76 -14.91
CA GLN A 27 9.61 2.44 -14.27
C GLN A 27 9.69 2.49 -12.77
N VAL A 28 8.99 1.56 -12.15
CA VAL A 28 9.21 1.12 -10.77
C VAL A 28 10.06 -0.13 -10.81
N VAL A 29 11.27 -0.04 -10.24
CA VAL A 29 12.23 -1.16 -10.19
C VAL A 29 12.27 -1.69 -8.76
N SER A 30 12.07 -2.99 -8.61
CA SER A 30 12.06 -3.66 -7.32
C SER A 30 13.12 -4.75 -7.27
N LYS A 31 13.91 -4.77 -6.20
CA LYS A 31 14.72 -5.94 -5.85
C LYS A 31 13.91 -6.85 -4.95
N MET A 32 13.69 -8.08 -5.41
CA MET A 32 12.92 -9.08 -4.69
C MET A 32 13.77 -9.81 -3.65
N SER A 33 13.13 -10.51 -2.72
CA SER A 33 13.81 -11.25 -1.64
C SER A 33 14.72 -12.40 -2.14
N ASP A 34 14.39 -12.99 -3.31
CA ASP A 34 15.22 -14.00 -3.98
C ASP A 34 16.44 -13.41 -4.71
N GLY A 35 16.59 -12.07 -4.68
CA GLY A 35 17.65 -11.33 -5.36
C GLY A 35 17.36 -10.97 -6.81
N SER A 36 16.25 -11.40 -7.38
CA SER A 36 15.82 -10.98 -8.71
C SER A 36 15.44 -9.50 -8.75
N VAL A 37 15.47 -8.92 -9.96
CA VAL A 37 15.06 -7.53 -10.20
C VAL A 37 13.87 -7.54 -11.13
N VAL A 38 12.80 -6.90 -10.71
CA VAL A 38 11.55 -6.74 -11.46
C VAL A 38 11.34 -5.27 -11.76
N ALA A 39 11.01 -4.95 -13.00
CA ALA A 39 10.68 -3.60 -13.45
C ALA A 39 9.29 -3.58 -14.09
N HIS A 40 8.44 -2.67 -13.62
CA HIS A 40 7.13 -2.40 -14.20
C HIS A 40 7.06 -0.94 -14.63
N SER A 41 6.50 -0.69 -15.80
CA SER A 41 6.19 0.68 -16.23
C SER A 41 5.05 1.26 -15.35
N TYR A 42 4.91 2.60 -15.31
CA TYR A 42 3.78 3.22 -14.61
C TYR A 42 2.44 2.80 -15.22
N LYS A 43 2.38 2.57 -16.53
CA LYS A 43 1.20 1.99 -17.18
C LYS A 43 0.88 0.60 -16.63
N GLU A 44 1.89 -0.25 -16.46
CA GLU A 44 1.72 -1.59 -15.90
C GLU A 44 1.36 -1.52 -14.41
N LEU A 45 1.99 -0.62 -13.65
CA LEU A 45 1.65 -0.37 -12.25
C LEU A 45 0.16 0.00 -12.10
N GLY A 46 -0.34 0.92 -12.92
CA GLY A 46 -1.75 1.32 -12.92
C GLY A 46 -2.69 0.15 -13.26
N ARG A 47 -2.35 -0.64 -14.28
CA ARG A 47 -3.11 -1.85 -14.67
C ARG A 47 -3.19 -2.84 -13.51
N ARG A 48 -2.06 -3.19 -12.89
CA ARG A 48 -1.97 -4.13 -11.77
C ARG A 48 -2.68 -3.60 -10.53
N THR A 49 -2.59 -2.30 -10.27
CA THR A 49 -3.30 -1.63 -9.17
C THR A 49 -4.82 -1.76 -9.32
N ARG A 50 -5.37 -1.61 -10.53
CA ARG A 50 -6.82 -1.83 -10.78
C ARG A 50 -7.21 -3.29 -10.60
N GLN A 51 -6.38 -4.25 -11.04
CA GLN A 51 -6.61 -5.66 -10.76
C GLN A 51 -6.63 -5.97 -9.26
N LEU A 52 -5.67 -5.42 -8.51
CA LEU A 52 -5.64 -5.56 -7.06
C LEU A 52 -6.87 -4.94 -6.39
N ALA A 53 -7.29 -3.77 -6.82
CA ALA A 53 -8.48 -3.10 -6.31
C ALA A 53 -9.73 -3.97 -6.53
N ASN A 54 -9.91 -4.55 -7.74
CA ASN A 54 -10.98 -5.50 -8.02
C ASN A 54 -10.89 -6.75 -7.15
N ALA A 55 -9.68 -7.26 -6.89
CA ALA A 55 -9.48 -8.39 -5.99
C ALA A 55 -9.89 -8.07 -4.55
N LEU A 56 -9.53 -6.89 -4.03
CA LEU A 56 -9.93 -6.44 -2.70
C LEU A 56 -11.46 -6.32 -2.59
N LEU A 57 -12.12 -5.75 -3.59
CA LEU A 57 -13.59 -5.67 -3.65
C LEU A 57 -14.23 -7.07 -3.68
N ALA A 58 -13.68 -8.00 -4.47
CA ALA A 58 -14.16 -9.40 -4.54
C ALA A 58 -13.95 -10.14 -3.21
N LEU A 59 -12.93 -9.79 -2.43
CA LEU A 59 -12.70 -10.29 -1.07
C LEU A 59 -13.60 -9.64 -0.01
N GLY A 60 -14.44 -8.69 -0.40
CA GLY A 60 -15.42 -8.03 0.46
C GLY A 60 -14.93 -6.79 1.20
N ILE A 61 -13.78 -6.24 0.82
CA ILE A 61 -13.25 -4.99 1.39
C ILE A 61 -14.15 -3.81 1.01
N LYS A 62 -14.43 -2.98 1.98
CA LYS A 62 -15.31 -1.80 1.89
C LYS A 62 -14.54 -0.52 2.22
N PRO A 63 -15.06 0.64 1.84
CA PRO A 63 -14.51 1.91 2.30
C PRO A 63 -14.39 1.96 3.83
N GLY A 64 -13.23 2.39 4.31
CA GLY A 64 -12.90 2.44 5.73
C GLY A 64 -12.30 1.16 6.32
N ASP A 65 -12.36 0.02 5.64
CA ASP A 65 -11.69 -1.21 6.09
C ASP A 65 -10.17 -1.04 6.04
N ARG A 66 -9.47 -1.67 7.00
CA ARG A 66 -8.00 -1.65 7.07
C ARG A 66 -7.45 -2.90 6.43
N VAL A 67 -6.48 -2.67 5.54
CA VAL A 67 -5.74 -3.72 4.85
C VAL A 67 -4.29 -3.64 5.31
N ALA A 68 -3.88 -4.58 6.13
CA ALA A 68 -2.54 -4.62 6.73
C ALA A 68 -1.48 -5.11 5.75
N THR A 69 -0.26 -4.59 5.89
CA THR A 69 0.90 -5.01 5.11
C THR A 69 2.11 -5.27 6.00
N LEU A 70 2.69 -6.46 5.91
CA LEU A 70 4.01 -6.83 6.40
C LEU A 70 4.91 -6.98 5.17
N ALA A 71 5.42 -5.86 4.64
CA ALA A 71 6.04 -5.84 3.32
C ALA A 71 7.23 -4.89 3.22
N TRP A 72 8.17 -5.24 2.36
CA TRP A 72 9.34 -4.44 2.02
C TRP A 72 9.03 -3.40 0.93
N ASN A 73 10.05 -2.64 0.51
CA ASN A 73 9.95 -1.65 -0.56
C ASN A 73 9.93 -2.35 -1.93
N THR A 74 8.76 -2.78 -2.38
CA THR A 74 8.56 -3.41 -3.69
C THR A 74 7.38 -2.81 -4.44
N HIS A 75 7.27 -3.08 -5.74
CA HIS A 75 6.12 -2.69 -6.55
C HIS A 75 4.81 -3.25 -5.98
N ARG A 76 4.80 -4.46 -5.41
CA ARG A 76 3.61 -5.08 -4.81
C ARG A 76 3.09 -4.26 -3.62
N HIS A 77 4.00 -3.77 -2.78
CA HIS A 77 3.63 -2.89 -1.67
C HIS A 77 3.12 -1.52 -2.17
N LEU A 78 3.74 -0.99 -3.24
CA LEU A 78 3.28 0.24 -3.87
C LEU A 78 1.88 0.08 -4.49
N GLU A 79 1.61 -1.05 -5.17
CA GLU A 79 0.28 -1.39 -5.68
C GLU A 79 -0.78 -1.41 -4.58
N LEU A 80 -0.45 -1.95 -3.39
CA LEU A 80 -1.36 -1.95 -2.22
C LEU A 80 -1.68 -0.54 -1.74
N TYR A 81 -0.72 0.38 -1.74
CA TYR A 81 -0.95 1.77 -1.35
C TYR A 81 -2.04 2.42 -2.21
N TYR A 82 -1.92 2.26 -3.52
CA TYR A 82 -2.84 2.88 -4.46
C TYR A 82 -4.17 2.12 -4.59
N ALA A 83 -4.16 0.80 -4.55
CA ALA A 83 -5.38 0.01 -4.63
C ALA A 83 -6.29 0.23 -3.41
N CYS A 84 -5.73 0.19 -2.19
CA CYS A 84 -6.49 0.45 -0.97
C CYS A 84 -7.06 1.87 -0.98
N ALA A 85 -6.20 2.87 -1.22
CA ALA A 85 -6.64 4.26 -1.27
C ALA A 85 -7.70 4.48 -2.36
N GLY A 86 -7.52 3.88 -3.55
CA GLY A 86 -8.44 4.07 -4.68
C GLY A 86 -9.86 3.57 -4.42
N ILE A 87 -10.05 2.51 -3.64
CA ILE A 87 -11.38 1.99 -3.26
C ILE A 87 -11.90 2.55 -1.94
N GLY A 88 -11.18 3.50 -1.31
CA GLY A 88 -11.56 4.09 -0.02
C GLY A 88 -11.20 3.24 1.20
N ALA A 89 -10.46 2.15 1.03
CA ALA A 89 -9.89 1.39 2.13
C ALA A 89 -8.62 2.06 2.68
N VAL A 90 -8.17 1.64 3.84
CA VAL A 90 -7.02 2.21 4.54
C VAL A 90 -5.84 1.23 4.48
N CYS A 91 -4.76 1.59 3.80
CA CYS A 91 -3.53 0.81 3.80
C CYS A 91 -2.84 0.94 5.16
N HIS A 92 -2.81 -0.14 5.93
CA HIS A 92 -2.16 -0.19 7.24
C HIS A 92 -0.78 -0.81 7.11
N THR A 93 0.24 0.02 7.16
CA THR A 93 1.62 -0.43 7.05
C THR A 93 2.18 -0.81 8.42
N ILE A 94 2.65 -2.06 8.56
CA ILE A 94 3.13 -2.61 9.81
C ILE A 94 4.63 -2.88 9.74
N ASN A 95 5.36 -2.40 10.75
CA ASN A 95 6.80 -2.66 10.86
C ASN A 95 7.07 -4.11 11.31
N PRO A 96 7.61 -4.99 10.44
CA PRO A 96 7.84 -6.40 10.76
C PRO A 96 8.93 -6.63 11.81
N ARG A 97 9.67 -5.58 12.20
CA ARG A 97 10.75 -5.64 13.22
C ARG A 97 10.25 -5.41 14.65
N LEU A 98 8.94 -5.17 14.82
CA LEU A 98 8.35 -5.05 16.16
C LEU A 98 8.25 -6.40 16.86
N HIS A 99 8.16 -6.37 18.20
CA HIS A 99 7.93 -7.60 18.96
C HIS A 99 6.56 -8.23 18.60
N PRO A 100 6.44 -9.56 18.53
CA PRO A 100 5.18 -10.24 18.17
C PRO A 100 3.95 -9.77 18.94
N ASP A 101 4.07 -9.51 20.24
CA ASP A 101 2.96 -9.02 21.07
C ASP A 101 2.49 -7.63 20.63
N GLN A 102 3.43 -6.78 20.20
CA GLN A 102 3.08 -5.45 19.66
C GLN A 102 2.40 -5.58 18.30
N LEU A 103 2.84 -6.52 17.47
CA LEU A 103 2.22 -6.79 16.16
C LEU A 103 0.79 -7.30 16.34
N THR A 104 0.58 -8.27 17.24
CA THR A 104 -0.76 -8.78 17.58
C THR A 104 -1.67 -7.64 18.04
N TYR A 105 -1.18 -6.83 19.00
CA TYR A 105 -1.93 -5.68 19.50
C TYR A 105 -2.30 -4.69 18.39
N ILE A 106 -1.37 -4.34 17.51
CA ILE A 106 -1.59 -3.38 16.42
C ILE A 106 -2.65 -3.89 15.44
N ILE A 107 -2.56 -5.16 15.04
CA ILE A 107 -3.49 -5.81 14.12
C ILE A 107 -4.90 -5.87 14.72
N GLU A 108 -5.02 -6.29 15.97
CA GLU A 108 -6.31 -6.34 16.68
C GLU A 108 -6.91 -4.95 16.89
N HIS A 109 -6.10 -3.99 17.33
CA HIS A 109 -6.55 -2.62 17.60
C HIS A 109 -6.96 -1.87 16.31
N ALA A 110 -6.31 -2.16 15.19
CA ALA A 110 -6.68 -1.63 13.89
C ALA A 110 -7.89 -2.34 13.29
N GLU A 111 -8.26 -3.52 13.82
CA GLU A 111 -9.30 -4.39 13.25
C GLU A 111 -9.03 -4.67 11.76
N ASP A 112 -7.80 -5.11 11.45
CA ASP A 112 -7.38 -5.38 10.08
C ASP A 112 -8.20 -6.51 9.45
N ALA A 113 -8.85 -6.25 8.31
CA ALA A 113 -9.69 -7.22 7.62
C ALA A 113 -8.85 -8.23 6.80
N LEU A 114 -7.79 -7.76 6.16
CA LEU A 114 -6.84 -8.56 5.38
C LEU A 114 -5.41 -8.23 5.81
N LEU A 115 -4.51 -9.22 5.66
CA LEU A 115 -3.08 -8.98 5.85
C LEU A 115 -2.30 -9.56 4.67
N PHE A 116 -1.53 -8.71 4.01
CA PHE A 116 -0.57 -9.04 2.98
C PHE A 116 0.83 -9.15 3.60
N PHE A 117 1.60 -10.16 3.23
CA PHE A 117 2.96 -10.34 3.76
C PHE A 117 3.94 -10.77 2.67
N ASP A 118 5.17 -10.28 2.71
CA ASP A 118 6.24 -10.78 1.86
C ASP A 118 6.60 -12.22 2.24
N VAL A 119 6.92 -13.04 1.25
CA VAL A 119 7.10 -14.51 1.42
C VAL A 119 8.20 -14.84 2.42
N ASP A 120 9.26 -14.04 2.50
CA ASP A 120 10.33 -14.19 3.49
C ASP A 120 9.91 -13.84 4.93
N LEU A 121 8.74 -13.21 5.10
CA LEU A 121 8.10 -12.95 6.40
C LEU A 121 7.04 -14.00 6.77
N ALA A 122 6.92 -15.09 5.99
CA ALA A 122 5.93 -16.14 6.22
C ALA A 122 5.96 -16.74 7.63
N GLY A 123 7.16 -16.95 8.18
CA GLY A 123 7.31 -17.45 9.56
C GLY A 123 6.76 -16.50 10.63
N LEU A 124 6.81 -15.17 10.38
CA LEU A 124 6.19 -14.18 11.25
C LEU A 124 4.68 -14.19 11.07
N ALA A 125 4.20 -14.21 9.81
CA ALA A 125 2.78 -14.29 9.49
C ALA A 125 2.11 -15.52 10.10
N ALA A 126 2.75 -16.68 10.06
CA ALA A 126 2.27 -17.92 10.68
C ALA A 126 2.12 -17.80 12.20
N LYS A 127 3.09 -17.19 12.88
CA LYS A 127 2.98 -16.91 14.33
C LYS A 127 1.81 -16.01 14.68
N LEU A 128 1.61 -14.95 13.91
CA LEU A 128 0.53 -13.98 14.12
C LEU A 128 -0.84 -14.61 13.83
N SER A 129 -0.96 -15.46 12.82
CA SER A 129 -2.22 -16.16 12.52
C SER A 129 -2.61 -17.13 13.63
N GLY A 130 -1.64 -17.83 14.21
CA GLY A 130 -1.82 -18.73 15.36
C GLY A 130 -2.26 -18.01 16.65
N ALA A 131 -1.86 -16.74 16.81
CA ALA A 131 -2.25 -15.88 17.92
C ALA A 131 -3.67 -15.30 17.81
N ARG A 132 -4.45 -15.68 16.77
CA ARG A 132 -5.82 -15.18 16.51
C ARG A 132 -5.88 -13.66 16.38
N ALA A 133 -5.01 -13.07 15.59
CA ALA A 133 -4.97 -11.62 15.36
C ALA A 133 -6.23 -11.05 14.63
N GLY A 134 -7.33 -11.77 14.59
CA GLY A 134 -8.62 -11.29 14.06
C GLY A 134 -8.68 -11.12 12.53
N VAL A 135 -7.57 -11.33 11.83
CA VAL A 135 -7.48 -11.17 10.37
C VAL A 135 -8.28 -12.25 9.67
N LEU A 136 -9.18 -11.84 8.76
CA LEU A 136 -10.06 -12.76 8.07
C LEU A 136 -9.32 -13.59 7.00
N ARG A 137 -8.33 -13.00 6.31
CA ARG A 137 -7.56 -13.67 5.25
C ARG A 137 -6.12 -13.17 5.19
N TRP A 138 -5.24 -14.06 4.78
CA TRP A 138 -3.81 -13.83 4.61
C TRP A 138 -3.44 -13.95 3.13
N VAL A 139 -2.64 -13.02 2.61
CA VAL A 139 -2.19 -13.01 1.22
C VAL A 139 -0.67 -12.94 1.18
N ALA A 140 -0.04 -13.95 0.58
CA ALA A 140 1.39 -13.95 0.37
C ALA A 140 1.74 -13.12 -0.88
N LEU A 141 2.60 -12.13 -0.74
CA LEU A 141 3.11 -11.28 -1.82
C LEU A 141 4.09 -12.05 -2.69
N GLY A 142 3.58 -13.02 -3.44
CA GLY A 142 4.34 -13.96 -4.24
C GLY A 142 3.53 -14.60 -5.34
N THR A 143 4.21 -15.43 -6.11
CA THR A 143 3.61 -16.36 -7.07
C THR A 143 2.93 -17.52 -6.35
N GLN A 144 2.17 -18.34 -7.07
CA GLN A 144 1.59 -19.58 -6.55
C GLN A 144 2.67 -20.48 -5.94
N ALA A 145 3.78 -20.71 -6.65
CA ALA A 145 4.85 -21.59 -6.21
C ALA A 145 5.62 -21.06 -4.97
N GLU A 146 5.69 -19.73 -4.80
CA GLU A 146 6.28 -19.11 -3.61
C GLU A 146 5.32 -19.23 -2.41
N SER A 147 4.03 -19.03 -2.63
CA SER A 147 3.02 -19.12 -1.58
C SER A 147 2.86 -20.55 -1.03
N GLU A 148 2.98 -21.55 -1.89
CA GLU A 148 2.94 -22.98 -1.49
C GLU A 148 4.10 -23.40 -0.58
N LYS A 149 5.18 -22.64 -0.58
CA LYS A 149 6.32 -22.86 0.32
C LYS A 149 6.15 -22.22 1.69
N THR A 150 5.07 -21.47 1.89
CA THR A 150 4.78 -20.84 3.18
C THR A 150 4.10 -21.83 4.11
N ASP A 151 4.47 -21.86 5.39
CA ASP A 151 3.84 -22.68 6.42
C ASP A 151 2.49 -22.09 6.89
N LEU A 152 1.81 -21.30 6.06
CA LEU A 152 0.53 -20.68 6.38
C LEU A 152 -0.59 -21.29 5.55
N PRO A 153 -1.32 -22.30 6.05
CA PRO A 153 -2.38 -22.97 5.31
C PRO A 153 -3.48 -21.99 4.91
N GLY A 154 -3.91 -22.04 3.64
CA GLY A 154 -5.01 -21.25 3.12
C GLY A 154 -4.66 -19.80 2.82
N CYS A 155 -3.39 -19.40 2.84
CA CYS A 155 -3.00 -18.09 2.33
C CYS A 155 -3.21 -18.02 0.82
N LEU A 156 -3.63 -16.83 0.34
CA LEU A 156 -3.86 -16.60 -1.08
C LEU A 156 -2.57 -16.11 -1.75
N PRO A 157 -2.23 -16.61 -2.95
CA PRO A 157 -1.07 -16.10 -3.69
C PRO A 157 -1.42 -14.81 -4.43
N TYR A 158 -0.61 -13.78 -4.24
CA TYR A 158 -0.83 -12.44 -4.77
C TYR A 158 -0.97 -12.40 -6.30
N GLU A 159 -0.03 -13.00 -7.02
CA GLU A 159 -0.05 -12.94 -8.48
C GLU A 159 -1.25 -13.69 -9.08
N THR A 160 -1.67 -14.80 -8.45
CA THR A 160 -2.87 -15.52 -8.85
C THR A 160 -4.12 -14.70 -8.57
N LEU A 161 -4.15 -14.02 -7.40
CA LEU A 161 -5.26 -13.15 -7.03
C LEU A 161 -5.46 -12.03 -8.04
N LEU A 162 -4.37 -11.37 -8.49
CA LEU A 162 -4.43 -10.31 -9.48
C LEU A 162 -4.84 -10.83 -10.86
N SER A 163 -4.20 -11.91 -11.34
CA SER A 163 -4.43 -12.42 -12.69
C SER A 163 -5.87 -12.90 -12.92
N ALA A 164 -6.60 -13.21 -11.86
CA ALA A 164 -8.01 -13.58 -11.91
C ALA A 164 -8.97 -12.38 -12.08
N GLN A 165 -8.45 -11.14 -12.03
CA GLN A 165 -9.28 -9.93 -12.04
C GLN A 165 -9.13 -9.11 -13.32
N SER A 166 -10.21 -8.40 -13.68
CA SER A 166 -10.19 -7.39 -14.73
C SER A 166 -9.29 -6.22 -14.33
N ASP A 167 -8.65 -5.59 -15.31
CA ASP A 167 -7.94 -4.30 -15.16
C ASP A 167 -8.84 -3.09 -15.41
N GLN A 168 -10.12 -3.33 -15.70
CA GLN A 168 -11.13 -2.28 -15.83
C GLN A 168 -11.77 -2.01 -14.48
N LEU A 169 -11.69 -0.78 -14.02
CA LEU A 169 -12.30 -0.33 -12.77
C LEU A 169 -12.67 1.13 -12.87
N SER A 170 -13.90 1.47 -12.50
CA SER A 170 -14.29 2.85 -12.21
C SER A 170 -14.05 3.12 -10.74
N TRP A 171 -13.15 4.04 -10.45
CA TRP A 171 -12.88 4.44 -9.07
C TRP A 171 -14.11 5.09 -8.45
N PRO A 172 -14.45 4.76 -7.19
CA PRO A 172 -15.57 5.39 -6.50
C PRO A 172 -15.29 6.86 -6.20
N ASP A 173 -16.35 7.65 -6.08
CA ASP A 173 -16.25 9.01 -5.56
C ASP A 173 -15.96 8.95 -4.05
N LEU A 174 -14.89 9.62 -3.63
CA LEU A 174 -14.42 9.64 -2.25
C LEU A 174 -14.30 11.08 -1.73
N ASP A 175 -14.54 11.26 -0.43
CA ASP A 175 -14.19 12.49 0.27
C ASP A 175 -12.67 12.52 0.49
N GLU A 176 -12.00 13.60 0.05
CA GLU A 176 -10.56 13.78 0.23
C GLU A 176 -10.11 13.80 1.71
N ARG A 177 -11.05 13.97 2.65
CA ARG A 177 -10.80 13.94 4.09
C ARG A 177 -10.86 12.51 4.65
N SER A 178 -11.34 11.53 3.87
CA SER A 178 -11.32 10.14 4.31
C SER A 178 -9.89 9.63 4.48
N ALA A 179 -9.71 8.67 5.38
CA ALA A 179 -8.42 8.05 5.62
C ALA A 179 -8.01 7.18 4.43
N CYS A 180 -6.72 7.22 4.04
CA CYS A 180 -6.15 6.37 3.00
C CYS A 180 -4.98 5.52 3.52
N SER A 181 -4.35 5.93 4.62
CA SER A 181 -3.27 5.14 5.22
C SER A 181 -3.26 5.24 6.75
N LEU A 182 -2.70 4.21 7.38
CA LEU A 182 -2.55 4.07 8.83
C LEU A 182 -1.14 3.61 9.14
N CYS A 183 -0.46 4.30 10.06
CA CYS A 183 0.81 3.88 10.63
C CYS A 183 0.74 3.90 12.16
N TYR A 184 1.40 2.96 12.81
CA TYR A 184 1.55 2.99 14.26
C TYR A 184 2.90 3.54 14.68
N THR A 185 2.87 4.38 15.72
CA THR A 185 4.08 4.91 16.38
C THR A 185 4.31 4.17 17.69
N SER A 186 5.58 4.08 18.10
CA SER A 186 5.97 3.36 19.34
C SER A 186 5.40 3.97 20.64
N GLY A 187 4.78 5.15 20.56
CA GLY A 187 4.18 5.82 21.72
C GLY A 187 5.17 6.00 22.89
N THR A 188 5.35 7.21 23.39
CA THR A 188 6.23 7.48 24.53
C THR A 188 5.66 7.02 25.87
N THR A 189 4.41 6.57 25.91
CA THR A 189 3.62 6.33 27.15
C THR A 189 3.00 4.94 27.24
N GLY A 190 3.50 3.92 26.52
CA GLY A 190 3.00 2.56 26.61
C GLY A 190 2.62 1.91 25.27
N LYS A 191 1.35 1.64 25.02
CA LYS A 191 0.89 0.93 23.82
C LYS A 191 1.09 1.77 22.55
N PRO A 192 1.40 1.16 21.40
CA PRO A 192 1.47 1.83 20.11
C PRO A 192 0.19 2.61 19.78
N LYS A 193 0.33 3.77 19.12
CA LYS A 193 -0.79 4.62 18.74
C LYS A 193 -0.90 4.68 17.21
N GLY A 194 -2.10 4.46 16.67
CA GLY A 194 -2.38 4.58 15.25
C GLY A 194 -2.53 6.05 14.84
N VAL A 195 -1.92 6.41 13.71
CA VAL A 195 -2.04 7.71 13.06
C VAL A 195 -2.65 7.51 11.69
N LEU A 196 -3.82 8.09 11.47
CA LEU A 196 -4.53 8.07 10.19
C LEU A 196 -4.14 9.28 9.33
N TYR A 197 -3.86 9.03 8.07
CA TYR A 197 -3.60 10.06 7.06
C TYR A 197 -4.75 10.09 6.07
N SER A 198 -5.29 11.29 5.80
CA SER A 198 -6.31 11.48 4.77
C SER A 198 -5.69 11.55 3.37
N HIS A 199 -6.52 11.32 2.34
CA HIS A 199 -6.12 11.57 0.96
C HIS A 199 -5.57 12.99 0.79
N ARG A 200 -6.33 14.00 1.27
CA ARG A 200 -5.94 15.40 1.19
C ARG A 200 -4.56 15.67 1.81
N SER A 201 -4.32 15.20 3.05
CA SER A 201 -3.04 15.43 3.72
C SER A 201 -1.89 14.76 2.98
N THR A 202 -2.12 13.57 2.42
CA THR A 202 -1.12 12.80 1.67
C THR A 202 -0.76 13.47 0.35
N VAL A 203 -1.76 13.92 -0.42
CA VAL A 203 -1.52 14.63 -1.70
C VAL A 203 -0.83 15.96 -1.48
N LEU A 204 -1.27 16.76 -0.50
CA LEU A 204 -0.60 18.03 -0.16
C LEU A 204 0.85 17.81 0.30
N HIS A 205 1.09 16.76 1.10
CA HIS A 205 2.46 16.40 1.48
C HIS A 205 3.31 16.00 0.27
N ALA A 206 2.78 15.20 -0.65
CA ALA A 206 3.48 14.79 -1.87
C ALA A 206 3.88 16.01 -2.72
N LEU A 207 2.95 16.94 -2.93
CA LEU A 207 3.21 18.19 -3.66
C LEU A 207 4.31 19.03 -3.00
N VAL A 208 4.25 19.19 -1.67
CA VAL A 208 5.28 19.95 -0.93
C VAL A 208 6.61 19.22 -0.96
N ALA A 209 6.63 17.90 -0.79
CA ALA A 209 7.85 17.11 -0.83
C ALA A 209 8.57 17.19 -2.19
N ALA A 210 7.84 17.34 -3.28
CA ALA A 210 8.40 17.48 -4.63
C ALA A 210 9.01 18.87 -4.92
N LEU A 211 8.71 19.90 -4.11
CA LEU A 211 9.20 21.26 -4.33
C LEU A 211 10.73 21.34 -4.35
N PRO A 212 11.31 22.34 -5.06
CA PRO A 212 12.75 22.56 -5.15
C PRO A 212 13.49 22.66 -3.80
N ASP A 213 12.84 23.27 -2.80
CA ASP A 213 13.42 23.47 -1.47
C ASP A 213 13.21 22.25 -0.53
N CYS A 214 12.63 21.18 -1.04
CA CYS A 214 12.47 19.90 -0.32
C CYS A 214 13.31 18.80 -0.99
N ALA A 215 12.66 17.88 -1.72
CA ALA A 215 13.36 16.80 -2.41
C ALA A 215 13.71 17.15 -3.87
N ALA A 216 13.28 18.31 -4.37
CA ALA A 216 13.54 18.82 -5.74
C ALA A 216 13.27 17.75 -6.84
N LEU A 217 12.12 17.06 -6.74
CA LEU A 217 11.76 16.00 -7.68
C LEU A 217 11.33 16.60 -9.02
N SER A 218 11.70 15.92 -10.09
CA SER A 218 11.32 16.23 -11.46
C SER A 218 11.19 14.94 -12.26
N THR A 219 10.70 15.04 -13.49
CA THR A 219 10.59 13.93 -14.45
C THR A 219 11.92 13.23 -14.76
N HIS A 220 13.05 13.85 -14.42
CA HIS A 220 14.40 13.30 -14.59
C HIS A 220 14.95 12.64 -13.33
N SER A 221 14.22 12.73 -12.22
CA SER A 221 14.67 12.20 -10.92
C SER A 221 14.50 10.68 -10.86
N VAL A 222 15.48 10.00 -10.28
CA VAL A 222 15.37 8.60 -9.89
C VAL A 222 15.34 8.54 -8.36
N VAL A 223 14.22 8.09 -7.82
CA VAL A 223 14.00 8.04 -6.36
C VAL A 223 14.20 6.62 -5.85
N MET A 224 15.13 6.44 -4.92
CA MET A 224 15.33 5.17 -4.20
C MET A 224 15.13 5.39 -2.70
N PRO A 225 13.94 5.10 -2.17
CA PRO A 225 13.67 5.25 -0.75
C PRO A 225 14.49 4.23 0.05
N ALA A 226 15.50 4.71 0.79
CA ALA A 226 16.21 3.88 1.77
C ALA A 226 15.37 3.65 3.04
N VAL A 227 14.45 4.57 3.33
CA VAL A 227 13.48 4.43 4.40
C VAL A 227 12.43 3.39 4.03
N PRO A 228 12.12 2.43 4.93
CA PRO A 228 11.11 1.43 4.65
C PRO A 228 9.71 2.02 4.43
N MET A 229 8.99 1.51 3.43
CA MET A 229 7.61 1.89 3.16
C MET A 229 6.68 1.57 4.33
N PHE A 230 6.98 0.55 5.12
CA PHE A 230 6.22 0.23 6.33
C PHE A 230 6.42 1.25 7.48
N HIS A 231 7.32 2.21 7.35
CA HIS A 231 7.56 3.23 8.36
C HIS A 231 7.24 4.62 7.80
N VAL A 232 6.19 5.24 8.34
CA VAL A 232 5.69 6.59 7.95
C VAL A 232 5.60 6.73 6.42
N SER A 233 5.16 5.64 5.74
CA SER A 233 5.03 5.57 4.27
C SER A 233 6.28 6.06 3.52
N ALA A 234 7.48 5.67 4.00
CA ALA A 234 8.77 6.14 3.48
C ALA A 234 8.81 7.67 3.30
N TRP A 235 8.30 8.42 4.28
CA TRP A 235 8.23 9.89 4.25
C TRP A 235 7.46 10.44 3.06
N GLY A 236 6.47 9.70 2.57
CA GLY A 236 5.63 10.10 1.45
C GLY A 236 6.29 9.99 0.07
N MET A 237 7.52 9.49 -0.02
CA MET A 237 8.21 9.32 -1.31
C MET A 237 7.45 8.45 -2.32
N PRO A 238 6.74 7.36 -1.93
CA PRO A 238 5.93 6.57 -2.85
C PRO A 238 4.81 7.37 -3.54
N TYR A 239 4.39 8.48 -2.94
CA TYR A 239 3.40 9.39 -3.50
C TYR A 239 4.04 10.52 -4.30
N ALA A 240 5.09 11.13 -3.76
CA ALA A 240 5.77 12.26 -4.39
C ALA A 240 6.52 11.88 -5.68
N ALA A 241 7.03 10.65 -5.77
CA ALA A 241 7.76 10.17 -6.94
C ALA A 241 6.87 9.87 -8.17
N LEU A 242 5.56 9.96 -8.03
CA LEU A 242 4.60 9.75 -9.12
C LEU A 242 3.98 11.08 -9.65
N LEU A 243 4.49 12.23 -9.18
CA LEU A 243 4.10 13.57 -9.63
C LEU A 243 4.80 14.02 -10.93
#